data_24c4b45359356991d7f84f7f76e56d15
#
_entry.id   24c4b45359356991d7f84f7f76e56d15
#
_cell.length_a   1.000
_cell.length_b   1.000
_cell.length_c   1.000
_cell.angle_alpha   90.00
_cell.angle_beta   90.00
_cell.angle_gamma   90.00
#
_symmetry.space_group_name_H-M   'P 1'
#
loop_
_entity.id
_entity.type
_entity.pdbx_description
1 polymer ?
#
loop_
_entity_poly.entity_id
_entity_poly.type
_entity_poly.pdbx_seq_one_letter_code
_entity_poly.pdbx_strand_id
1 'polypeptide(L)'
;MRQAFGVDHTRSSSVRLRFAALLALVAASLIGPGSRSEAKGREQKTAGLPSTDELPGFQQTTPLWAWADFCNRHRSECASDAADPSVVRLTKATWDTINAVNRHVNATIKPLSDQDHWGMVDRWDLPEDGYGDCEDYQLLKRKMLAEKGLPRRAMRMTVVIDDKREGHAVLMVRTDRGDFILDNKTNFVLGWNQTSYTFVKREGDDGASWVSLGGVIPPFATANR
;
A
#
# COMPACT_ATOMS: atom_id res chain seq x y z
N MET A 1 28.93 -55.40 14.53
CA MET A 1 27.80 -56.35 14.61
C MET A 1 26.73 -55.78 13.69
N ARG A 2 26.61 -56.21 12.37
CA ARG A 2 25.82 -57.36 11.92
C ARG A 2 24.39 -57.30 12.44
N GLN A 3 23.31 -57.24 11.68
CA GLN A 3 22.81 -57.90 10.45
C GLN A 3 21.61 -57.10 9.98
N ALA A 4 21.26 -56.78 8.76
CA ALA A 4 20.98 -57.51 7.52
C ALA A 4 19.70 -58.39 7.54
N PHE A 5 19.03 -58.37 6.36
CA PHE A 5 17.96 -59.20 5.80
C PHE A 5 16.54 -58.63 5.97
N GLY A 6 15.68 -58.68 4.97
CA GLY A 6 15.71 -59.44 3.72
C GLY A 6 14.59 -59.02 2.76
N VAL A 7 14.84 -59.32 1.56
CA VAL A 7 14.11 -59.35 0.30
C VAL A 7 12.99 -60.39 0.34
N ASP A 8 11.83 -60.17 -0.35
CA ASP A 8 11.35 -61.13 -1.36
C ASP A 8 10.02 -60.64 -2.01
N HIS A 9 10.04 -60.56 -3.29
CA HIS A 9 9.50 -61.32 -4.41
C HIS A 9 8.01 -61.34 -4.69
N THR A 10 7.73 -60.74 -5.83
CA THR A 10 6.98 -61.19 -7.00
C THR A 10 5.61 -61.85 -6.83
N ARG A 11 4.64 -61.36 -7.59
CA ARG A 11 3.91 -62.16 -8.58
C ARG A 11 3.19 -61.32 -9.63
N SER A 12 3.62 -61.60 -10.84
CA SER A 12 2.96 -61.34 -12.10
C SER A 12 1.67 -62.20 -12.23
N SER A 13 0.62 -61.63 -12.83
CA SER A 13 -0.44 -62.41 -13.48
C SER A 13 -1.00 -61.62 -14.64
N SER A 14 -0.57 -62.00 -15.79
CA SER A 14 -1.14 -61.73 -17.10
C SER A 14 -2.42 -62.54 -17.31
N VAL A 15 -3.54 -61.92 -17.73
CA VAL A 15 -4.63 -62.63 -18.43
C VAL A 15 -5.31 -61.70 -19.47
N ARG A 16 -4.95 -62.00 -20.70
CA ARG A 16 -5.80 -62.25 -21.91
C ARG A 16 -6.75 -61.19 -22.40
N LEU A 17 -6.33 -60.66 -23.47
CA LEU A 17 -6.95 -60.25 -24.73
C LEU A 17 -8.33 -60.93 -25.02
N ARG A 18 -9.36 -60.13 -25.25
CA ARG A 18 -10.48 -60.50 -26.12
C ARG A 18 -10.84 -59.34 -27.03
N PHE A 19 -10.58 -59.56 -28.31
CA PHE A 19 -11.08 -58.79 -29.44
C PHE A 19 -12.62 -58.94 -29.51
N ALA A 20 -13.33 -57.86 -29.69
CA ALA A 20 -14.60 -57.83 -30.35
C ALA A 20 -14.68 -56.56 -31.19
N ALA A 21 -14.88 -56.81 -32.47
CA ALA A 21 -14.90 -55.80 -33.51
C ALA A 21 -16.33 -55.27 -33.74
N LEU A 22 -16.36 -54.16 -34.46
CA LEU A 22 -17.45 -53.54 -35.24
C LEU A 22 -18.56 -52.80 -34.48
N LEU A 23 -18.64 -51.47 -34.69
CA LEU A 23 -19.54 -50.89 -35.70
C LEU A 23 -19.23 -49.39 -35.84
N ALA A 24 -18.89 -48.99 -37.06
CA ALA A 24 -18.76 -47.59 -37.42
C ALA A 24 -20.16 -46.99 -37.57
N LEU A 25 -20.48 -45.99 -36.77
CA LEU A 25 -21.56 -45.04 -36.99
C LEU A 25 -20.98 -43.69 -37.26
N VAL A 26 -21.01 -43.29 -38.51
CA VAL A 26 -20.69 -41.91 -38.95
C VAL A 26 -21.82 -41.00 -38.47
N ALA A 27 -21.60 -40.28 -37.40
CA ALA A 27 -22.43 -39.17 -37.01
C ALA A 27 -21.80 -37.89 -37.55
N ALA A 28 -22.43 -37.33 -38.61
CA ALA A 28 -22.06 -36.01 -39.10
C ALA A 28 -22.39 -34.96 -38.04
N SER A 29 -21.41 -34.52 -37.34
CA SER A 29 -21.50 -33.39 -36.39
C SER A 29 -21.54 -32.10 -37.18
N LEU A 30 -22.71 -31.49 -37.25
CA LEU A 30 -22.89 -30.10 -37.63
C LEU A 30 -22.08 -29.22 -36.66
N ILE A 31 -20.96 -28.70 -37.14
CA ILE A 31 -20.21 -27.67 -36.45
C ILE A 31 -21.01 -26.37 -36.53
N GLY A 32 -21.84 -26.11 -35.53
CA GLY A 32 -22.44 -24.81 -35.32
C GLY A 32 -21.34 -23.77 -34.97
N PRO A 33 -21.51 -22.51 -35.36
CA PRO A 33 -20.55 -21.49 -35.01
C PRO A 33 -20.52 -21.35 -33.48
N GLY A 34 -19.36 -21.69 -32.89
CA GLY A 34 -19.13 -21.55 -31.47
C GLY A 34 -19.31 -20.07 -31.10
N SER A 35 -20.35 -19.79 -30.34
CA SER A 35 -20.51 -18.52 -29.64
C SER A 35 -19.31 -18.34 -28.73
N ARG A 36 -18.36 -17.50 -29.17
CA ARG A 36 -17.39 -16.94 -28.26
C ARG A 36 -18.18 -16.19 -27.20
N SER A 37 -18.29 -16.79 -26.03
CA SER A 37 -18.69 -16.09 -24.83
C SER A 37 -17.59 -15.10 -24.54
N GLU A 38 -17.73 -13.88 -25.04
CA GLU A 38 -16.98 -12.74 -24.56
C GLU A 38 -17.33 -12.64 -23.07
N ALA A 39 -16.36 -12.98 -22.23
CA ALA A 39 -16.39 -12.63 -20.83
C ALA A 39 -16.39 -11.11 -20.78
N LYS A 40 -17.60 -10.53 -20.83
CA LYS A 40 -17.82 -9.12 -20.49
C LYS A 40 -17.31 -8.96 -19.07
N GLY A 41 -16.05 -8.48 -18.97
CA GLY A 41 -15.48 -8.06 -17.70
C GLY A 41 -16.52 -7.18 -17.03
N ARG A 42 -16.99 -7.63 -15.88
CA ARG A 42 -17.97 -6.94 -15.06
C ARG A 42 -17.31 -5.62 -14.67
N GLU A 43 -17.57 -4.57 -15.43
CA GLU A 43 -17.19 -3.20 -15.11
C GLU A 43 -17.90 -2.88 -13.80
N GLN A 44 -17.14 -3.06 -12.73
CA GLN A 44 -17.63 -2.84 -11.38
C GLN A 44 -17.97 -1.34 -11.31
N LYS A 45 -19.26 -1.00 -11.22
CA LYS A 45 -19.76 0.36 -11.11
C LYS A 45 -18.94 1.12 -10.06
N THR A 46 -17.97 1.88 -10.51
CA THR A 46 -17.19 2.83 -9.70
C THR A 46 -17.93 4.16 -9.53
N ALA A 47 -19.19 4.21 -9.91
CA ALA A 47 -20.06 5.34 -9.69
C ALA A 47 -20.23 5.57 -8.18
N GLY A 48 -19.69 6.70 -7.68
CA GLY A 48 -19.76 7.09 -6.29
C GLY A 48 -18.44 7.05 -5.50
N LEU A 49 -17.35 6.54 -6.08
CA LEU A 49 -16.02 6.68 -5.47
C LEU A 49 -15.47 8.09 -5.74
N PRO A 50 -14.75 8.70 -4.78
CA PRO A 50 -14.14 10.00 -4.98
C PRO A 50 -13.06 9.93 -6.05
N SER A 51 -12.78 11.06 -6.65
CA SER A 51 -11.65 11.27 -7.54
C SER A 51 -11.03 12.65 -7.29
N THR A 52 -9.75 12.75 -7.57
CA THR A 52 -8.96 13.97 -7.51
C THR A 52 -7.88 13.90 -8.57
N ASP A 53 -7.04 14.92 -8.68
CA ASP A 53 -5.90 14.90 -9.57
C ASP A 53 -4.71 14.17 -8.94
N GLU A 54 -3.71 13.80 -9.74
CA GLU A 54 -2.39 13.43 -9.24
C GLU A 54 -1.62 14.71 -8.85
N LEU A 55 -0.88 14.65 -7.74
CA LEU A 55 0.07 15.69 -7.37
C LEU A 55 1.42 15.42 -8.04
N PRO A 56 1.83 16.24 -9.03
CA PRO A 56 3.09 16.01 -9.73
C PRO A 56 4.28 16.23 -8.79
N GLY A 57 5.27 15.34 -8.88
CA GLY A 57 6.59 15.56 -8.31
C GLY A 57 7.49 16.28 -9.32
N PHE A 58 8.40 17.09 -8.81
CA PHE A 58 9.35 17.82 -9.66
C PHE A 58 10.71 17.12 -9.67
N GLN A 59 11.68 17.66 -8.97
CA GLN A 59 13.04 17.14 -8.94
C GLN A 59 13.31 16.36 -7.65
N GLN A 60 14.29 15.49 -7.68
CA GLN A 60 14.78 14.84 -6.47
C GLN A 60 15.27 15.86 -5.43
N THR A 61 15.04 15.54 -4.17
CA THR A 61 15.47 16.36 -3.04
C THR A 61 16.01 15.48 -1.92
N THR A 62 16.67 16.09 -0.95
CA THR A 62 17.21 15.38 0.21
C THR A 62 16.09 14.84 1.10
N PRO A 63 16.17 13.58 1.55
CA PRO A 63 15.28 13.05 2.59
C PRO A 63 15.34 13.90 3.87
N LEU A 64 14.31 13.78 4.70
CA LEU A 64 14.37 14.27 6.08
C LEU A 64 15.34 13.41 6.88
N TRP A 65 16.12 14.05 7.76
CA TRP A 65 17.03 13.31 8.62
C TRP A 65 16.26 12.33 9.53
N ALA A 66 15.19 12.80 10.17
CA ALA A 66 14.38 11.98 11.08
C ALA A 66 13.74 10.77 10.38
N TRP A 67 13.28 10.93 9.12
CA TRP A 67 12.83 9.79 8.31
C TRP A 67 13.96 8.81 8.00
N ALA A 68 15.15 9.30 7.65
CA ALA A 68 16.30 8.43 7.37
C ALA A 68 16.74 7.68 8.65
N ASP A 69 16.71 8.32 9.80
CA ASP A 69 16.97 7.69 11.10
C ASP A 69 15.91 6.62 11.42
N PHE A 70 14.63 6.93 11.23
CA PHE A 70 13.55 5.95 11.35
C PHE A 70 13.80 4.72 10.49
N CYS A 71 14.14 4.91 9.21
CA CYS A 71 14.42 3.79 8.29
C CYS A 71 15.65 2.96 8.70
N ASN A 72 16.64 3.57 9.35
CA ASN A 72 17.78 2.84 9.90
C ASN A 72 17.39 1.95 11.09
N ARG A 73 16.48 2.42 11.92
CA ARG A 73 15.96 1.68 13.09
C ARG A 73 14.89 0.65 12.70
N HIS A 74 14.06 0.95 11.72
CA HIS A 74 12.91 0.15 11.28
C HIS A 74 12.99 -0.21 9.79
N ARG A 75 14.03 -0.95 9.40
CA ARG A 75 14.33 -1.26 7.98
C ARG A 75 13.16 -1.89 7.22
N SER A 76 12.40 -2.78 7.86
CA SER A 76 11.22 -3.41 7.26
C SER A 76 10.11 -2.42 6.93
N GLU A 77 9.99 -1.33 7.67
CA GLU A 77 8.98 -0.30 7.45
C GLU A 77 9.29 0.61 6.25
N CYS A 78 10.57 0.71 5.88
CA CYS A 78 11.01 1.48 4.72
C CYS A 78 11.35 0.61 3.50
N ALA A 79 11.38 -0.71 3.67
CA ALA A 79 11.61 -1.61 2.55
C ALA A 79 10.42 -1.54 1.56
N SER A 80 10.73 -1.36 0.30
CA SER A 80 9.76 -1.43 -0.80
C SER A 80 10.20 -2.46 -1.83
N ASP A 81 9.28 -3.24 -2.36
CA ASP A 81 9.54 -4.10 -3.49
C ASP A 81 9.32 -3.31 -4.79
N ALA A 82 10.31 -3.30 -5.69
CA ALA A 82 10.18 -2.65 -6.99
C ALA A 82 9.07 -3.26 -7.86
N ALA A 83 8.67 -4.51 -7.58
CA ALA A 83 7.56 -5.19 -8.23
C ALA A 83 6.19 -4.72 -7.71
N ASP A 84 6.13 -4.10 -6.51
CA ASP A 84 4.88 -3.57 -5.97
C ASP A 84 4.33 -2.42 -6.83
N PRO A 85 3.01 -2.34 -7.01
CA PRO A 85 2.39 -1.22 -7.69
C PRO A 85 2.68 0.11 -6.96
N SER A 86 3.01 1.15 -7.72
CA SER A 86 3.16 2.52 -7.21
C SER A 86 1.83 3.28 -7.11
N VAL A 87 0.75 2.66 -7.58
CA VAL A 87 -0.62 3.20 -7.61
C VAL A 87 -1.60 2.10 -7.19
N VAL A 88 -2.51 2.41 -6.29
CA VAL A 88 -3.57 1.50 -5.83
C VAL A 88 -4.80 1.63 -6.73
N ARG A 89 -5.38 0.52 -7.13
CA ARG A 89 -6.72 0.54 -7.71
C ARG A 89 -7.76 0.88 -6.64
N LEU A 90 -8.44 2.02 -6.78
CA LEU A 90 -9.44 2.46 -5.84
C LEU A 90 -10.77 1.72 -6.08
N THR A 91 -11.03 0.73 -5.25
CA THR A 91 -12.32 0.05 -5.17
C THR A 91 -13.08 0.54 -3.94
N LYS A 92 -14.37 0.20 -3.83
CA LYS A 92 -15.13 0.50 -2.60
C LYS A 92 -14.46 -0.13 -1.36
N ALA A 93 -14.01 -1.38 -1.46
CA ALA A 93 -13.33 -2.06 -0.35
C ALA A 93 -12.02 -1.36 0.03
N THR A 94 -11.22 -0.94 -0.96
CA THR A 94 -9.98 -0.19 -0.72
C THR A 94 -10.29 1.15 -0.05
N TRP A 95 -11.28 1.88 -0.56
CA TRP A 95 -11.70 3.16 0.01
C TRP A 95 -12.20 3.03 1.45
N ASP A 96 -13.04 2.02 1.72
CA ASP A 96 -13.53 1.74 3.07
C ASP A 96 -12.37 1.39 4.02
N THR A 97 -11.38 0.62 3.55
CA THR A 97 -10.18 0.27 4.31
C THR A 97 -9.34 1.50 4.67
N ILE A 98 -9.07 2.37 3.69
CA ILE A 98 -8.31 3.61 3.88
C ILE A 98 -8.99 4.50 4.94
N ASN A 99 -10.30 4.71 4.79
CA ASN A 99 -11.07 5.51 5.73
C ASN A 99 -11.13 4.89 7.13
N ALA A 100 -11.29 3.57 7.22
CA ALA A 100 -11.32 2.88 8.51
C ALA A 100 -10.00 3.00 9.26
N VAL A 101 -8.86 2.83 8.57
CA VAL A 101 -7.53 2.98 9.18
C VAL A 101 -7.30 4.43 9.61
N ASN A 102 -7.62 5.42 8.76
CA ASN A 102 -7.48 6.82 9.14
C ASN A 102 -8.22 7.16 10.44
N ARG A 103 -9.51 6.81 10.51
CA ARG A 103 -10.32 7.05 11.71
C ARG A 103 -9.83 6.27 12.93
N HIS A 104 -9.42 5.03 12.73
CA HIS A 104 -8.95 4.17 13.84
C HIS A 104 -7.71 4.76 14.49
N VAL A 105 -6.69 5.08 13.71
CA VAL A 105 -5.43 5.64 14.23
C VAL A 105 -5.70 6.99 14.90
N ASN A 106 -6.49 7.87 14.28
CA ASN A 106 -6.83 9.16 14.86
C ASN A 106 -7.60 9.05 16.20
N ALA A 107 -8.34 7.96 16.40
CA ALA A 107 -9.09 7.74 17.63
C ALA A 107 -8.26 7.06 18.73
N THR A 108 -7.22 6.32 18.37
CA THR A 108 -6.47 5.47 19.33
C THR A 108 -5.16 6.10 19.79
N ILE A 109 -4.49 6.88 18.94
CA ILE A 109 -3.25 7.55 19.33
C ILE A 109 -3.59 8.90 19.97
N LYS A 110 -2.87 9.21 21.06
CA LYS A 110 -2.97 10.48 21.78
C LYS A 110 -1.86 11.41 21.35
N PRO A 111 -2.16 12.68 21.07
CA PRO A 111 -1.14 13.62 20.62
C PRO A 111 -0.13 13.90 21.74
N LEU A 112 1.14 13.75 21.43
CA LEU A 112 2.27 14.09 22.30
C LEU A 112 3.43 14.46 21.38
N SER A 113 3.99 15.68 21.58
CA SER A 113 5.12 16.13 20.78
C SER A 113 6.38 15.33 21.11
N ASP A 114 7.27 15.19 20.16
CA ASP A 114 8.56 14.55 20.35
C ASP A 114 9.39 15.20 21.47
N GLN A 115 9.30 16.52 21.60
CA GLN A 115 9.98 17.24 22.68
C GLN A 115 9.47 16.81 24.05
N ASP A 116 8.15 16.61 24.22
CA ASP A 116 7.56 16.19 25.49
C ASP A 116 7.71 14.69 25.72
N HIS A 117 7.74 13.91 24.64
CA HIS A 117 7.80 12.45 24.68
C HIS A 117 9.24 11.94 24.87
N TRP A 118 10.18 12.46 24.06
CA TRP A 118 11.55 11.94 23.96
C TRP A 118 12.62 12.95 24.35
N GLY A 119 12.26 14.22 24.59
CA GLY A 119 13.22 15.30 24.76
C GLY A 119 13.99 15.67 23.48
N MET A 120 13.46 15.27 22.31
CA MET A 120 14.04 15.48 20.99
C MET A 120 13.13 16.39 20.16
N VAL A 121 13.68 17.05 19.14
CA VAL A 121 12.90 18.00 18.33
C VAL A 121 12.10 17.29 17.24
N ASP A 122 12.61 16.19 16.69
CA ASP A 122 12.03 15.50 15.52
C ASP A 122 12.50 14.03 15.54
N ARG A 123 11.64 13.12 15.97
CA ARG A 123 11.94 11.70 16.07
C ARG A 123 10.77 10.87 15.54
N TRP A 124 10.83 10.49 14.32
CA TRP A 124 9.87 9.61 13.71
C TRP A 124 9.91 8.20 14.30
N ASP A 125 8.79 7.72 14.85
CA ASP A 125 8.71 6.38 15.41
C ASP A 125 7.31 5.77 15.21
N LEU A 126 7.16 4.48 15.53
CA LEU A 126 5.85 3.86 15.63
C LEU A 126 5.29 4.11 17.05
N PRO A 127 4.07 4.64 17.18
CA PRO A 127 3.49 5.00 18.48
C PRO A 127 2.98 3.77 19.23
N GLU A 128 3.90 2.86 19.62
CA GLU A 128 3.58 1.56 20.27
C GLU A 128 3.02 1.73 21.67
N ASP A 129 3.34 2.82 22.33
CA ASP A 129 2.81 3.18 23.65
C ASP A 129 1.48 3.96 23.60
N GLY A 130 0.99 4.25 22.40
CA GLY A 130 -0.26 4.96 22.15
C GLY A 130 -0.15 6.48 22.14
N TYR A 131 1.08 7.03 22.11
CA TYR A 131 1.35 8.47 22.01
C TYR A 131 2.23 8.78 20.81
N GLY A 132 2.08 9.96 20.22
CA GLY A 132 2.90 10.43 19.10
C GLY A 132 2.39 11.72 18.50
N ASP A 133 3.14 12.28 17.55
CA ASP A 133 2.72 13.46 16.82
C ASP A 133 2.46 13.18 15.32
N CYS A 134 2.54 14.15 14.44
CA CYS A 134 1.93 14.02 13.11
C CYS A 134 2.51 12.87 12.29
N GLU A 135 3.82 12.69 12.28
CA GLU A 135 4.47 11.64 11.49
C GLU A 135 4.24 10.23 12.04
N ASP A 136 4.19 10.09 13.37
CA ASP A 136 3.95 8.80 14.03
C ASP A 136 2.58 8.23 13.67
N TYR A 137 1.55 9.10 13.66
CA TYR A 137 0.24 8.73 13.15
C TYR A 137 0.31 8.22 11.70
N GLN A 138 1.09 8.90 10.85
CA GLN A 138 1.15 8.53 9.44
C GLN A 138 1.95 7.23 9.23
N LEU A 139 3.02 7.03 9.98
CA LEU A 139 3.79 5.77 9.99
C LEU A 139 2.91 4.59 10.40
N LEU A 140 2.11 4.75 11.46
CA LEU A 140 1.18 3.71 11.90
C LEU A 140 0.08 3.45 10.87
N LYS A 141 -0.49 4.49 10.26
CA LYS A 141 -1.48 4.33 9.18
C LYS A 141 -0.88 3.57 8.00
N ARG A 142 0.33 3.92 7.56
CA ARG A 142 1.05 3.22 6.48
C ARG A 142 1.28 1.75 6.82
N LYS A 143 1.75 1.46 8.03
CA LYS A 143 1.95 0.09 8.51
C LYS A 143 0.65 -0.71 8.46
N MET A 144 -0.43 -0.20 9.04
CA MET A 144 -1.72 -0.88 9.07
C MET A 144 -2.33 -1.09 7.68
N LEU A 145 -2.16 -0.13 6.76
CA LEU A 145 -2.61 -0.28 5.38
C LEU A 145 -1.79 -1.33 4.62
N ALA A 146 -0.47 -1.38 4.85
CA ALA A 146 0.40 -2.41 4.28
C ALA A 146 0.03 -3.82 4.78
N GLU A 147 -0.26 -3.98 6.06
CA GLU A 147 -0.76 -5.23 6.65
C GLU A 147 -2.11 -5.67 6.07
N LYS A 148 -2.89 -4.73 5.54
CA LYS A 148 -4.16 -4.99 4.83
C LYS A 148 -3.97 -5.17 3.31
N GLY A 149 -2.72 -5.25 2.85
CA GLY A 149 -2.36 -5.57 1.48
C GLY A 149 -2.25 -4.37 0.53
N LEU A 150 -2.23 -3.13 1.02
CA LEU A 150 -1.90 -2.00 0.18
C LEU A 150 -0.39 -1.94 -0.05
N PRO A 151 0.06 -1.75 -1.29
CA PRO A 151 1.49 -1.68 -1.60
C PRO A 151 2.14 -0.44 -0.97
N ARG A 152 3.28 -0.62 -0.31
CA ARG A 152 4.01 0.50 0.32
C ARG A 152 4.38 1.59 -0.67
N ARG A 153 4.73 1.21 -1.90
CA ARG A 153 5.09 2.17 -2.97
C ARG A 153 3.97 3.13 -3.35
N ALA A 154 2.73 2.80 -3.07
CA ALA A 154 1.60 3.69 -3.30
C ALA A 154 1.30 4.61 -2.11
N MET A 155 1.99 4.43 -0.98
CA MET A 155 1.79 5.18 0.26
C MET A 155 3.04 5.99 0.58
N ARG A 156 2.93 7.31 0.55
CA ARG A 156 4.05 8.24 0.59
C ARG A 156 3.99 9.14 1.81
N MET A 157 4.99 9.07 2.67
CA MET A 157 5.18 10.11 3.69
C MET A 157 5.38 11.44 2.98
N THR A 158 4.61 12.42 3.37
CA THR A 158 4.54 13.71 2.68
C THR A 158 4.63 14.85 3.69
N VAL A 159 5.52 15.79 3.43
CA VAL A 159 5.70 16.99 4.23
C VAL A 159 4.96 18.14 3.59
N VAL A 160 4.16 18.81 4.39
CA VAL A 160 3.38 19.98 4.01
C VAL A 160 3.61 21.14 4.98
N ILE A 161 3.23 22.34 4.57
CA ILE A 161 3.02 23.47 5.46
C ILE A 161 1.50 23.62 5.60
N ASP A 162 1.02 23.64 6.82
CA ASP A 162 -0.40 23.72 7.12
C ASP A 162 -0.95 25.18 7.04
N ASP A 163 -2.23 25.35 7.37
CA ASP A 163 -2.92 26.63 7.38
C ASP A 163 -2.41 27.62 8.44
N LYS A 164 -1.72 27.11 9.48
CA LYS A 164 -1.01 27.92 10.49
C LYS A 164 0.42 28.27 10.12
N ARG A 165 0.87 27.83 8.95
CA ARG A 165 2.26 27.94 8.47
C ARG A 165 3.25 27.09 9.26
N GLU A 166 2.81 26.00 9.81
CA GLU A 166 3.62 25.04 10.55
C GLU A 166 3.97 23.85 9.68
N GLY A 167 5.15 23.25 9.91
CA GLY A 167 5.52 21.98 9.29
C GLY A 167 4.58 20.88 9.77
N HIS A 168 4.16 20.01 8.83
CA HIS A 168 3.23 18.94 9.15
C HIS A 168 3.49 17.74 8.25
N ALA A 169 3.32 16.54 8.79
CA ALA A 169 3.42 15.29 8.04
C ALA A 169 2.02 14.70 7.79
N VAL A 170 1.80 14.25 6.55
CA VAL A 170 0.60 13.55 6.14
C VAL A 170 0.95 12.29 5.36
N LEU A 171 0.06 11.31 5.31
CA LEU A 171 0.20 10.15 4.44
C LEU A 171 -0.57 10.37 3.15
N MET A 172 0.14 10.37 2.03
CA MET A 172 -0.46 10.38 0.70
C MET A 172 -0.63 8.96 0.20
N VAL A 173 -1.84 8.61 -0.24
CA VAL A 173 -2.13 7.34 -0.93
C VAL A 173 -2.40 7.64 -2.40
N ARG A 174 -1.55 7.09 -3.27
CA ARG A 174 -1.67 7.23 -4.72
C ARG A 174 -2.63 6.19 -5.28
N THR A 175 -3.63 6.62 -6.00
CA THR A 175 -4.65 5.74 -6.57
C THR A 175 -4.86 6.01 -8.07
N ASP A 176 -5.51 5.08 -8.76
CA ASP A 176 -5.95 5.25 -10.15
C ASP A 176 -7.06 6.34 -10.31
N ARG A 177 -7.39 7.03 -9.21
CA ARG A 177 -8.34 8.14 -9.14
C ARG A 177 -7.74 9.41 -8.53
N GLY A 178 -6.40 9.51 -8.53
CA GLY A 178 -5.64 10.62 -7.98
C GLY A 178 -5.09 10.35 -6.58
N ASP A 179 -4.50 11.37 -5.99
CA ASP A 179 -3.77 11.29 -4.73
C ASP A 179 -4.63 11.77 -3.54
N PHE A 180 -4.79 10.91 -2.54
CA PHE A 180 -5.60 11.17 -1.35
C PHE A 180 -4.72 11.30 -0.11
N ILE A 181 -5.15 12.16 0.81
CA ILE A 181 -4.42 12.52 2.03
C ILE A 181 -5.13 11.95 3.25
N LEU A 182 -4.38 11.21 4.06
CA LEU A 182 -4.73 10.81 5.41
C LEU A 182 -3.98 11.70 6.40
N ASP A 183 -4.71 12.22 7.37
CA ASP A 183 -4.21 13.24 8.28
C ASP A 183 -4.71 12.96 9.72
N ASN A 184 -3.91 13.29 10.73
CA ASN A 184 -4.33 13.21 12.12
C ASN A 184 -5.21 14.39 12.56
N LYS A 185 -5.21 15.50 11.81
CA LYS A 185 -6.05 16.68 12.08
C LYS A 185 -7.50 16.51 11.65
N THR A 186 -7.80 15.49 10.81
CA THR A 186 -9.15 15.21 10.34
C THR A 186 -9.42 13.72 10.14
N ASN A 187 -10.64 13.30 10.40
CA ASN A 187 -11.09 11.94 10.13
C ASN A 187 -11.49 11.71 8.66
N PHE A 188 -11.58 12.78 7.86
CA PHE A 188 -11.89 12.68 6.44
C PHE A 188 -10.63 12.42 5.63
N VAL A 189 -10.72 11.48 4.69
CA VAL A 189 -9.71 11.29 3.66
C VAL A 189 -10.07 12.22 2.50
N LEU A 190 -9.18 13.16 2.20
CA LEU A 190 -9.41 14.22 1.22
C LEU A 190 -8.52 14.05 -0.01
N GLY A 191 -8.96 14.50 -1.17
CA GLY A 191 -8.07 14.73 -2.28
C GLY A 191 -7.02 15.78 -1.90
N TRP A 192 -5.79 15.66 -2.39
CA TRP A 192 -4.73 16.61 -2.03
C TRP A 192 -5.14 18.08 -2.32
N ASN A 193 -5.87 18.31 -3.44
CA ASN A 193 -6.36 19.63 -3.84
C ASN A 193 -7.56 20.14 -3.01
N GLN A 194 -8.07 19.34 -2.10
CA GLN A 194 -9.14 19.70 -1.15
C GLN A 194 -8.60 20.10 0.22
N THR A 195 -7.27 20.05 0.40
CA THR A 195 -6.58 20.50 1.62
C THR A 195 -6.12 21.95 1.46
N SER A 196 -5.91 22.66 2.58
CA SER A 196 -5.33 24.00 2.59
C SER A 196 -3.80 24.01 2.67
N TYR A 197 -3.15 22.87 2.41
CA TYR A 197 -1.73 22.66 2.61
C TYR A 197 -0.88 23.12 1.42
N THR A 198 0.30 23.65 1.74
CA THR A 198 1.38 23.80 0.75
C THR A 198 2.24 22.54 0.77
N PHE A 199 2.26 21.81 -0.33
CA PHE A 199 2.98 20.54 -0.44
C PHE A 199 4.46 20.79 -0.74
N VAL A 200 5.34 20.33 0.14
CA VAL A 200 6.78 20.62 0.12
C VAL A 200 7.55 19.51 -0.57
N LYS A 201 7.48 18.31 -0.04
CA LYS A 201 8.17 17.12 -0.57
C LYS A 201 7.50 15.83 -0.10
N ARG A 202 7.73 14.76 -0.81
CA ARG A 202 7.27 13.40 -0.44
C ARG A 202 8.30 12.33 -0.79
N GLU A 203 8.11 11.14 -0.27
CA GLU A 203 8.84 9.95 -0.73
C GLU A 203 8.66 9.75 -2.23
N GLY A 204 9.73 9.33 -2.89
CA GLY A 204 9.76 8.99 -4.30
C GLY A 204 9.18 7.59 -4.59
N ASP A 205 9.23 7.18 -5.85
CA ASP A 205 8.64 5.93 -6.33
C ASP A 205 9.46 4.69 -5.96
N ASP A 206 10.70 4.88 -5.57
CA ASP A 206 11.63 3.82 -5.17
C ASP A 206 11.63 3.53 -3.66
N GLY A 207 10.85 4.29 -2.86
CA GLY A 207 10.79 4.16 -1.41
C GLY A 207 12.03 4.64 -0.66
N ALA A 208 13.04 5.16 -1.36
CA ALA A 208 14.31 5.63 -0.78
C ALA A 208 14.59 7.10 -1.10
N SER A 209 14.24 7.55 -2.30
CA SER A 209 14.39 8.95 -2.70
C SER A 209 13.25 9.82 -2.16
N TRP A 210 13.45 11.11 -2.26
CA TRP A 210 12.43 12.13 -2.01
C TRP A 210 12.33 13.06 -3.20
N VAL A 211 11.13 13.55 -3.47
CA VAL A 211 10.84 14.48 -4.56
C VAL A 211 10.22 15.76 -4.03
N SER A 212 10.63 16.89 -4.59
CA SER A 212 10.04 18.20 -4.31
C SER A 212 8.63 18.27 -4.90
N LEU A 213 7.73 18.95 -4.20
CA LEU A 213 6.35 19.22 -4.62
C LEU A 213 6.14 20.72 -4.91
N GLY A 214 7.23 21.47 -5.07
CA GLY A 214 7.22 22.88 -5.48
C GLY A 214 6.99 23.91 -4.37
N GLY A 215 6.70 23.49 -3.14
CA GLY A 215 6.59 24.40 -2.02
C GLY A 215 7.94 24.78 -1.40
N VAL A 216 7.94 25.83 -0.59
CA VAL A 216 9.12 26.28 0.16
C VAL A 216 8.95 25.88 1.61
N ILE A 217 9.99 25.29 2.20
CA ILE A 217 10.04 25.06 3.66
C ILE A 217 10.50 26.37 4.33
N PRO A 218 9.70 26.99 5.20
CA PRO A 218 10.16 28.10 6.01
C PRO A 218 11.37 27.66 6.88
N PRO A 219 12.36 28.53 7.14
CA PRO A 219 13.57 28.17 7.88
C PRO A 219 13.34 27.61 9.30
N PHE A 220 12.16 27.86 9.85
CA PHE A 220 11.76 27.45 11.21
C PHE A 220 10.62 26.44 11.23
N ALA A 221 10.20 25.91 10.07
CA ALA A 221 9.17 24.89 10.04
C ALA A 221 9.80 23.54 10.41
N THR A 222 9.56 23.10 11.62
CA THR A 222 9.79 21.73 12.06
C THR A 222 8.55 20.91 11.78
N ALA A 223 8.70 19.63 11.42
CA ALA A 223 7.57 18.72 11.17
C ALA A 223 6.85 18.30 12.47
N ASN A 224 7.12 18.99 13.56
CA ASN A 224 6.74 18.62 14.92
C ASN A 224 5.58 19.45 15.43
N ARG A 225 4.39 19.02 15.12
CA ARG A 225 3.22 19.40 15.96
C ARG A 225 2.03 18.48 15.77
#